data_404338ecb1e56190cd3431afda12e9b2
#
_entry.id   404338ecb1e56190cd3431afda12e9b2
#
_cell.length_a   1.000
_cell.length_b   1.000
_cell.length_c   1.000
_cell.angle_alpha   90.00
_cell.angle_beta   90.00
_cell.angle_gamma   90.00
#
_symmetry.space_group_name_H-M   'P 1'
#
loop_
_entity.id
_entity.type
_entity.pdbx_description
1 polymer ?
#
loop_
_entity_poly.entity_id
_entity_poly.type
_entity_poly.pdbx_seq_one_letter_code
_entity_poly.pdbx_strand_id
1 'polypeptide(L)'
;MTAYEIGVDVSKWQAPERMNWRKLRDEAGVRFVIARHCYGVLVDATFWRHGWQAMRAGGITISGYQFLLANIPATAQAALALTVARELDQPYVLDVEAPGLTKKQIDAWLDSFTRSGLTPMIYCSRHSWATCYGTGPHRWSHLPLWVANYTTADAPAMPDGWDSWQIWQHSDRGRLAGYDGLIDTNRRVTA
;
A
#
# COMPACT_ATOMS: atom_id res chain seq x y z
N MET A 1 7.99 -20.72 12.36
CA MET A 1 7.99 -19.25 12.35
C MET A 1 7.67 -18.83 10.93
N THR A 2 6.70 -17.95 10.74
CA THR A 2 6.39 -17.40 9.42
C THR A 2 7.56 -16.52 8.99
N ALA A 3 8.12 -16.77 7.81
CA ALA A 3 9.16 -15.94 7.25
C ALA A 3 8.54 -14.65 6.67
N TYR A 4 9.19 -13.51 6.90
CA TYR A 4 8.73 -12.22 6.40
C TYR A 4 9.81 -11.54 5.58
N GLU A 5 9.41 -10.86 4.53
CA GLU A 5 10.22 -9.84 3.86
C GLU A 5 9.95 -8.48 4.47
N ILE A 6 11.00 -7.67 4.56
CA ILE A 6 10.91 -6.27 5.02
C ILE A 6 10.63 -5.38 3.82
N GLY A 7 9.70 -4.46 3.98
CA GLY A 7 9.39 -3.43 2.99
C GLY A 7 9.23 -2.06 3.62
N VAL A 8 9.13 -1.07 2.76
CA VAL A 8 8.81 0.31 3.13
C VAL A 8 7.70 0.83 2.24
N ASP A 9 6.90 1.76 2.75
CA ASP A 9 6.06 2.56 1.88
C ASP A 9 6.49 4.04 1.93
N VAL A 10 6.29 4.71 0.80
CA VAL A 10 6.81 6.05 0.55
C VAL A 10 5.84 6.90 -0.25
N SER A 11 5.97 8.20 -0.11
CA SER A 11 5.22 9.19 -0.87
C SER A 11 6.07 10.44 -1.09
N LYS A 12 5.46 11.53 -1.51
CA LYS A 12 6.15 12.84 -1.62
C LYS A 12 6.83 13.32 -0.33
N TRP A 13 6.46 12.74 0.82
CA TRP A 13 7.03 13.11 2.11
C TRP A 13 8.43 12.54 2.35
N GLN A 14 8.75 11.42 1.71
CA GLN A 14 10.09 10.86 1.66
C GLN A 14 10.78 11.33 0.38
N ALA A 15 11.60 12.36 0.45
CA ALA A 15 12.28 12.91 -0.72
C ALA A 15 13.19 11.85 -1.38
N PRO A 16 13.00 11.52 -2.67
CA PRO A 16 13.77 10.46 -3.34
C PRO A 16 15.29 10.66 -3.29
N GLU A 17 15.78 11.90 -3.30
CA GLU A 17 17.21 12.23 -3.21
C GLU A 17 17.82 11.90 -1.84
N ARG A 18 17.01 11.71 -0.80
CA ARG A 18 17.46 11.30 0.53
C ARG A 18 17.45 9.78 0.72
N MET A 19 16.95 9.02 -0.28
CA MET A 19 16.84 7.57 -0.23
C MET A 19 18.07 6.90 -0.82
N ASN A 20 18.76 6.09 -0.05
CA ASN A 20 19.81 5.20 -0.56
C ASN A 20 19.26 3.77 -0.63
N TRP A 21 18.65 3.43 -1.77
CA TRP A 21 17.99 2.14 -1.98
C TRP A 21 18.93 0.95 -1.89
N ARG A 22 20.23 1.10 -2.22
CA ARG A 22 21.21 0.04 -2.04
C ARG A 22 21.43 -0.26 -0.56
N LYS A 23 21.60 0.78 0.28
CA LYS A 23 21.71 0.58 1.73
C LYS A 23 20.43 0.03 2.34
N LEU A 24 19.24 0.50 1.92
CA LEU A 24 17.97 -0.07 2.33
C LEU A 24 17.89 -1.57 2.03
N ARG A 25 18.35 -2.00 0.85
CA ARG A 25 18.39 -3.42 0.47
C ARG A 25 19.44 -4.21 1.27
N ASP A 26 20.69 -3.72 1.30
CA ASP A 26 21.86 -4.49 1.75
C ASP A 26 22.04 -4.48 3.27
N GLU A 27 21.77 -3.34 3.91
CA GLU A 27 21.98 -3.16 5.34
C GLU A 27 20.68 -3.27 6.15
N ALA A 28 19.53 -2.78 5.61
CA ALA A 28 18.25 -2.85 6.28
C ALA A 28 17.38 -4.04 5.83
N GLY A 29 17.78 -4.78 4.81
CA GLY A 29 17.07 -5.97 4.35
C GLY A 29 15.78 -5.71 3.57
N VAL A 30 15.56 -4.49 3.07
CA VAL A 30 14.35 -4.12 2.31
C VAL A 30 14.29 -4.93 1.00
N ARG A 31 13.12 -5.52 0.72
CA ARG A 31 12.85 -6.35 -0.45
C ARG A 31 11.70 -5.85 -1.31
N PHE A 32 10.85 -4.97 -0.78
CA PHE A 32 9.77 -4.35 -1.55
C PHE A 32 9.52 -2.90 -1.13
N VAL A 33 8.98 -2.13 -2.05
CA VAL A 33 8.52 -0.76 -1.83
C VAL A 33 7.11 -0.59 -2.39
N ILE A 34 6.26 0.12 -1.65
CA ILE A 34 4.96 0.55 -2.10
C ILE A 34 4.98 2.08 -2.15
N ALA A 35 4.95 2.65 -3.36
CA ALA A 35 5.07 4.10 -3.55
C ALA A 35 3.71 4.71 -3.86
N ARG A 36 3.38 5.87 -3.27
CA ARG A 36 2.15 6.56 -3.61
C ARG A 36 2.18 7.02 -5.07
N HIS A 37 1.29 6.45 -5.87
CA HIS A 37 1.08 6.89 -7.24
C HIS A 37 0.17 8.13 -7.28
N CYS A 38 -0.95 8.10 -6.55
CA CYS A 38 -1.93 9.17 -6.59
C CYS A 38 -2.51 9.51 -5.22
N TYR A 39 -2.85 10.78 -5.06
CA TYR A 39 -3.75 11.31 -4.03
C TYR A 39 -5.03 11.78 -4.74
N GLY A 40 -6.08 10.98 -4.68
CA GLY A 40 -7.22 11.15 -5.57
C GLY A 40 -6.81 11.02 -7.04
N VAL A 41 -6.98 12.08 -7.82
CA VAL A 41 -6.53 12.15 -9.23
C VAL A 41 -5.24 12.98 -9.40
N LEU A 42 -4.61 13.40 -8.32
CA LEU A 42 -3.34 14.10 -8.36
C LEU A 42 -2.18 13.09 -8.32
N VAL A 43 -1.45 12.96 -9.41
CA VAL A 43 -0.28 12.09 -9.51
C VAL A 43 0.84 12.61 -8.60
N ASP A 44 1.41 11.72 -7.79
CA ASP A 44 2.57 12.04 -6.95
C ASP A 44 3.83 12.10 -7.82
N ALA A 45 4.44 13.28 -7.91
CA ALA A 45 5.61 13.52 -8.74
C ALA A 45 6.84 12.67 -8.32
N THR A 46 6.84 12.10 -7.12
CA THR A 46 7.95 11.26 -6.61
C THR A 46 7.78 9.78 -6.95
N PHE A 47 6.60 9.35 -7.40
CA PHE A 47 6.28 7.93 -7.63
C PHE A 47 7.31 7.22 -8.51
N TRP A 48 7.51 7.69 -9.73
CA TRP A 48 8.46 7.08 -10.66
C TRP A 48 9.92 7.21 -10.21
N ARG A 49 10.26 8.28 -9.49
CA ARG A 49 11.61 8.46 -8.96
C ARG A 49 11.93 7.42 -7.89
N HIS A 50 11.00 7.12 -6.98
CA HIS A 50 11.15 6.05 -6.00
C HIS A 50 11.24 4.68 -6.67
N GLY A 51 10.29 4.35 -7.53
CA GLY A 51 10.27 3.09 -8.25
C GLY A 51 11.52 2.89 -9.11
N TRP A 52 11.91 3.90 -9.89
CA TRP A 52 13.11 3.85 -10.73
C TRP A 52 14.39 3.64 -9.92
N GLN A 53 14.55 4.35 -8.81
CA GLN A 53 15.73 4.22 -7.97
C GLN A 53 15.79 2.86 -7.26
N ALA A 54 14.66 2.35 -6.76
CA ALA A 54 14.55 1.04 -6.17
C ALA A 54 14.87 -0.08 -7.18
N MET A 55 14.32 0.02 -8.40
CA MET A 55 14.62 -0.91 -9.49
C MET A 55 16.10 -0.92 -9.85
N ARG A 56 16.74 0.24 -9.95
CA ARG A 56 18.19 0.35 -10.21
C ARG A 56 19.07 -0.19 -9.10
N ALA A 57 18.57 -0.25 -7.87
CA ALA A 57 19.26 -0.93 -6.78
C ALA A 57 19.26 -2.45 -6.97
N GLY A 58 18.24 -2.99 -7.65
CA GLY A 58 18.02 -4.42 -7.86
C GLY A 58 17.50 -5.14 -6.61
N GLY A 59 16.77 -6.24 -6.79
CA GLY A 59 16.28 -7.07 -5.69
C GLY A 59 15.24 -6.41 -4.77
N ILE A 60 14.60 -5.33 -5.21
CA ILE A 60 13.47 -4.67 -4.56
C ILE A 60 12.30 -4.67 -5.54
N THR A 61 11.19 -5.31 -5.17
CA THR A 61 9.97 -5.29 -5.96
C THR A 61 9.15 -4.03 -5.70
N ILE A 62 8.41 -3.57 -6.71
CA ILE A 62 7.72 -2.28 -6.69
C ILE A 62 6.22 -2.47 -6.79
N SER A 63 5.47 -1.75 -5.96
CA SER A 63 4.03 -1.54 -6.08
C SER A 63 3.69 -0.06 -6.01
N GLY A 64 2.47 0.27 -6.44
CA GLY A 64 1.90 1.61 -6.32
C GLY A 64 0.62 1.61 -5.48
N TYR A 65 0.35 2.72 -4.81
CA TYR A 65 -0.93 2.90 -4.15
C TYR A 65 -1.61 4.21 -4.51
N GLN A 66 -2.93 4.20 -4.41
CA GLN A 66 -3.77 5.38 -4.55
C GLN A 66 -4.50 5.65 -3.24
N PHE A 67 -4.29 6.84 -2.68
CA PHE A 67 -5.09 7.36 -1.57
C PHE A 67 -6.46 7.78 -2.13
N LEU A 68 -7.52 7.01 -1.81
CA LEU A 68 -8.86 7.25 -2.32
C LEU A 68 -9.49 8.47 -1.63
N LEU A 69 -10.07 9.40 -2.42
CA LEU A 69 -10.74 10.58 -1.91
C LEU A 69 -12.25 10.52 -2.13
N ALA A 70 -13.01 10.92 -1.09
CA ALA A 70 -14.47 10.89 -1.09
C ALA A 70 -15.12 11.92 -2.04
N ASN A 71 -14.46 13.05 -2.29
CA ASN A 71 -14.99 14.17 -3.08
C ASN A 71 -14.70 14.06 -4.59
N ILE A 72 -14.11 12.94 -5.04
CA ILE A 72 -13.76 12.68 -6.43
C ILE A 72 -14.44 11.37 -6.88
N PRO A 73 -15.00 11.29 -8.11
CA PRO A 73 -15.60 10.06 -8.61
C PRO A 73 -14.63 8.88 -8.53
N ALA A 74 -15.03 7.80 -7.84
CA ALA A 74 -14.19 6.63 -7.60
C ALA A 74 -13.74 5.95 -8.91
N THR A 75 -14.59 5.95 -9.93
CA THR A 75 -14.26 5.40 -11.25
C THR A 75 -13.17 6.18 -11.99
N ALA A 76 -13.16 7.50 -11.84
CA ALA A 76 -12.08 8.34 -12.40
C ALA A 76 -10.74 8.07 -11.68
N GLN A 77 -10.79 7.88 -10.36
CA GLN A 77 -9.62 7.49 -9.58
C GLN A 77 -9.12 6.10 -9.98
N ALA A 78 -10.01 5.11 -10.15
CA ALA A 78 -9.64 3.78 -10.63
C ALA A 78 -9.04 3.80 -12.04
N ALA A 79 -9.58 4.62 -12.95
CA ALA A 79 -9.03 4.77 -14.31
C ALA A 79 -7.58 5.27 -14.28
N LEU A 80 -7.26 6.22 -13.40
CA LEU A 80 -5.89 6.71 -13.24
C LEU A 80 -4.96 5.62 -12.65
N ALA A 81 -5.43 4.85 -11.65
CA ALA A 81 -4.67 3.73 -11.10
C ALA A 81 -4.28 2.70 -12.17
N LEU A 82 -5.20 2.40 -13.09
CA LEU A 82 -4.99 1.45 -14.18
C LEU A 82 -3.92 1.89 -15.19
N THR A 83 -3.57 3.18 -15.27
CA THR A 83 -2.53 3.65 -16.21
C THR A 83 -1.16 3.08 -15.92
N VAL A 84 -0.88 2.68 -14.66
CA VAL A 84 0.41 2.14 -14.23
C VAL A 84 0.34 0.72 -13.68
N ALA A 85 -0.85 0.25 -13.28
CA ALA A 85 -0.99 -1.00 -12.54
C ALA A 85 -0.44 -2.24 -13.27
N ARG A 86 -0.41 -2.23 -14.62
CA ARG A 86 0.12 -3.33 -15.44
C ARG A 86 1.65 -3.36 -15.52
N GLU A 87 2.31 -2.28 -15.13
CA GLU A 87 3.76 -2.10 -15.20
C GLU A 87 4.46 -2.41 -13.87
N LEU A 88 3.67 -2.78 -12.85
CA LEU A 88 4.18 -3.01 -11.50
C LEU A 88 4.42 -4.50 -11.23
N ASP A 89 5.42 -4.80 -10.43
CA ASP A 89 5.79 -6.18 -10.04
C ASP A 89 4.78 -6.81 -9.07
N GLN A 90 4.03 -5.97 -8.36
CA GLN A 90 3.12 -6.36 -7.29
C GLN A 90 1.72 -5.78 -7.52
N PRO A 91 0.67 -6.33 -6.90
CA PRO A 91 -0.67 -5.77 -6.99
C PRO A 91 -0.71 -4.29 -6.65
N TYR A 92 -1.47 -3.52 -7.44
CA TYR A 92 -1.75 -2.12 -7.13
C TYR A 92 -2.64 -2.00 -5.90
N VAL A 93 -2.41 -1.02 -5.05
CA VAL A 93 -3.08 -0.89 -3.76
C VAL A 93 -4.13 0.23 -3.77
N LEU A 94 -5.32 -0.09 -3.29
CA LEU A 94 -6.34 0.89 -2.90
C LEU A 94 -6.20 1.21 -1.42
N ASP A 95 -5.90 2.45 -1.10
CA ASP A 95 -5.79 2.96 0.26
C ASP A 95 -7.14 3.53 0.72
N VAL A 96 -7.70 2.90 1.78
CA VAL A 96 -9.04 3.15 2.32
C VAL A 96 -8.96 3.70 3.73
N GLU A 97 -8.65 4.99 3.86
CA GLU A 97 -8.58 5.64 5.18
C GLU A 97 -9.07 7.09 5.19
N ALA A 98 -9.34 7.69 4.03
CA ALA A 98 -9.75 9.09 3.96
C ALA A 98 -11.12 9.33 4.62
N PRO A 99 -11.27 10.41 5.39
CA PRO A 99 -12.56 10.78 5.96
C PRO A 99 -13.64 10.98 4.90
N GLY A 100 -14.86 10.55 5.22
CA GLY A 100 -16.03 10.71 4.34
C GLY A 100 -16.15 9.70 3.22
N LEU A 101 -15.23 8.73 3.11
CA LEU A 101 -15.40 7.60 2.20
C LEU A 101 -16.61 6.77 2.60
N THR A 102 -17.28 6.24 1.58
CA THR A 102 -18.45 5.37 1.75
C THR A 102 -18.21 4.02 1.09
N LYS A 103 -18.89 2.99 1.59
CA LYS A 103 -18.94 1.66 0.97
C LYS A 103 -19.20 1.72 -0.54
N LYS A 104 -20.15 2.56 -0.98
CA LYS A 104 -20.51 2.72 -2.39
C LYS A 104 -19.33 3.19 -3.26
N GLN A 105 -18.52 4.09 -2.74
CA GLN A 105 -17.34 4.61 -3.46
C GLN A 105 -16.24 3.56 -3.54
N ILE A 106 -15.97 2.86 -2.43
CA ILE A 106 -15.01 1.78 -2.38
C ILE A 106 -15.41 0.66 -3.34
N ASP A 107 -16.67 0.24 -3.30
CA ASP A 107 -17.22 -0.75 -4.23
C ASP A 107 -17.08 -0.29 -5.69
N ALA A 108 -17.39 0.97 -6.00
CA ALA A 108 -17.30 1.50 -7.36
C ALA A 108 -15.84 1.53 -7.88
N TRP A 109 -14.87 1.85 -7.02
CA TRP A 109 -13.46 1.79 -7.39
C TRP A 109 -13.02 0.35 -7.65
N LEU A 110 -13.31 -0.56 -6.73
CA LEU A 110 -12.92 -1.97 -6.82
C LEU A 110 -13.57 -2.65 -8.02
N ASP A 111 -14.87 -2.42 -8.26
CA ASP A 111 -15.57 -2.94 -9.45
C ASP A 111 -14.98 -2.40 -10.75
N SER A 112 -14.59 -1.12 -10.77
CA SER A 112 -13.99 -0.51 -11.97
C SER A 112 -12.60 -1.09 -12.23
N PHE A 113 -11.81 -1.27 -11.19
CA PHE A 113 -10.44 -1.78 -11.30
C PHE A 113 -10.43 -3.27 -11.67
N THR A 114 -11.23 -4.10 -11.00
CA THR A 114 -11.25 -5.56 -11.23
C THR A 114 -11.81 -5.95 -12.61
N ARG A 115 -12.72 -5.13 -13.20
CA ARG A 115 -13.15 -5.33 -14.59
C ARG A 115 -12.01 -5.28 -15.60
N SER A 116 -10.87 -4.73 -15.27
CA SER A 116 -9.67 -4.76 -16.14
C SER A 116 -8.94 -6.10 -16.17
N GLY A 117 -9.38 -7.06 -15.34
CA GLY A 117 -8.72 -8.36 -15.14
C GLY A 117 -7.57 -8.34 -14.14
N LEU A 118 -7.34 -7.21 -13.47
CA LEU A 118 -6.32 -7.09 -12.42
C LEU A 118 -6.93 -7.29 -11.03
N THR A 119 -6.14 -7.86 -10.12
CA THR A 119 -6.50 -8.04 -8.71
C THR A 119 -5.80 -6.97 -7.88
N PRO A 120 -6.52 -6.01 -7.28
CA PRO A 120 -5.92 -5.02 -6.40
C PRO A 120 -5.68 -5.60 -5.01
N MET A 121 -4.81 -4.94 -4.24
CA MET A 121 -4.70 -5.11 -2.79
C MET A 121 -5.45 -3.99 -2.08
N ILE A 122 -6.02 -4.25 -0.91
CA ILE A 122 -6.66 -3.23 -0.08
C ILE A 122 -5.73 -2.89 1.08
N TYR A 123 -5.45 -1.58 1.26
CA TYR A 123 -4.82 -1.07 2.48
C TYR A 123 -5.86 -0.40 3.36
N CYS A 124 -5.89 -0.79 4.62
CA CYS A 124 -6.70 -0.16 5.66
C CYS A 124 -6.20 -0.56 7.06
N SER A 125 -6.59 0.21 8.06
CA SER A 125 -6.60 -0.23 9.45
C SER A 125 -7.96 -0.87 9.78
N ARG A 126 -8.05 -1.61 10.90
CA ARG A 126 -9.34 -2.08 11.41
C ARG A 126 -10.34 -0.92 11.60
N HIS A 127 -9.85 0.20 12.11
CA HIS A 127 -10.67 1.39 12.35
C HIS A 127 -11.15 2.04 11.05
N SER A 128 -10.23 2.29 10.11
CA SER A 128 -10.59 2.96 8.86
C SER A 128 -11.55 2.11 8.02
N TRP A 129 -11.36 0.78 7.97
CA TRP A 129 -12.29 -0.11 7.30
C TRP A 129 -13.69 -0.07 7.91
N ALA A 130 -13.79 -0.22 9.23
CA ALA A 130 -15.07 -0.15 9.93
C ALA A 130 -15.80 1.18 9.72
N THR A 131 -15.05 2.29 9.65
CA THR A 131 -15.60 3.63 9.43
C THR A 131 -16.05 3.86 7.99
N CYS A 132 -15.25 3.44 7.00
CA CYS A 132 -15.47 3.74 5.59
C CYS A 132 -16.35 2.70 4.89
N TYR A 133 -16.20 1.43 5.26
CA TYR A 133 -16.90 0.32 4.61
C TYR A 133 -17.99 -0.31 5.49
N GLY A 134 -17.77 -0.39 6.80
CA GLY A 134 -18.64 -1.03 7.78
C GLY A 134 -18.01 -2.28 8.40
N THR A 135 -18.78 -2.93 9.27
CA THR A 135 -18.39 -4.13 10.01
C THR A 135 -19.03 -5.39 9.42
N GLY A 136 -18.47 -6.56 9.75
CA GLY A 136 -18.97 -7.86 9.33
C GLY A 136 -18.47 -8.33 7.96
N PRO A 137 -19.02 -9.45 7.46
CA PRO A 137 -18.60 -10.05 6.19
C PRO A 137 -18.84 -9.12 4.98
N HIS A 138 -17.94 -9.17 4.01
CA HIS A 138 -18.06 -8.38 2.80
C HIS A 138 -17.52 -9.14 1.57
N ARG A 139 -17.93 -8.69 0.37
CA ARG A 139 -17.59 -9.37 -0.89
C ARG A 139 -16.12 -9.28 -1.30
N TRP A 140 -15.34 -8.41 -0.67
CA TRP A 140 -13.93 -8.16 -1.01
C TRP A 140 -12.93 -8.91 -0.13
N SER A 141 -13.40 -9.74 0.81
CA SER A 141 -12.54 -10.52 1.71
C SER A 141 -11.57 -11.49 1.02
N HIS A 142 -11.82 -11.79 -0.26
CA HIS A 142 -10.93 -12.61 -1.09
C HIS A 142 -9.73 -11.82 -1.65
N LEU A 143 -9.76 -10.48 -1.60
CA LEU A 143 -8.64 -9.66 -2.06
C LEU A 143 -7.52 -9.64 -1.02
N PRO A 144 -6.25 -9.56 -1.47
CA PRO A 144 -5.13 -9.44 -0.55
C PRO A 144 -5.24 -8.19 0.31
N LEU A 145 -4.84 -8.31 1.58
CA LEU A 145 -4.90 -7.24 2.56
C LEU A 145 -3.50 -6.75 2.94
N TRP A 146 -3.32 -5.44 2.90
CA TRP A 146 -2.25 -4.73 3.58
C TRP A 146 -2.85 -4.00 4.79
N VAL A 147 -2.63 -4.54 5.98
CA VAL A 147 -3.22 -4.02 7.21
C VAL A 147 -2.26 -3.05 7.91
N ALA A 148 -2.78 -1.90 8.33
CA ALA A 148 -2.06 -0.97 9.21
C ALA A 148 -2.46 -1.22 10.67
N ASN A 149 -1.48 -1.56 11.49
CA ASN A 149 -1.66 -1.68 12.94
C ASN A 149 -0.32 -1.54 13.66
N TYR A 150 -0.12 -0.41 14.32
CA TYR A 150 1.11 -0.10 15.07
C TYR A 150 0.99 -0.68 16.48
N THR A 151 1.55 -1.86 16.68
CA THR A 151 1.46 -2.61 17.94
C THR A 151 2.73 -3.39 18.22
N THR A 152 2.94 -3.74 19.48
CA THR A 152 4.01 -4.65 19.93
C THR A 152 3.55 -6.11 19.96
N ALA A 153 2.30 -6.41 19.60
CA ALA A 153 1.81 -7.78 19.47
C ALA A 153 2.47 -8.50 18.29
N ASP A 154 2.42 -9.83 18.30
CA ASP A 154 3.03 -10.67 17.25
C ASP A 154 2.22 -10.67 15.93
N ALA A 155 0.98 -10.18 15.97
CA ALA A 155 0.09 -10.09 14.81
C ALA A 155 -0.77 -8.83 14.87
N PRO A 156 -1.21 -8.30 13.71
CA PRO A 156 -2.08 -7.12 13.66
C PRO A 156 -3.52 -7.44 14.06
N ALA A 157 -4.21 -6.42 14.58
CA ALA A 157 -5.67 -6.47 14.73
C ALA A 157 -6.32 -6.37 13.35
N MET A 158 -7.02 -7.44 12.94
CA MET A 158 -7.59 -7.56 11.60
C MET A 158 -8.88 -6.73 11.44
N PRO A 159 -9.07 -6.11 10.26
CA PRO A 159 -10.38 -5.63 9.85
C PRO A 159 -11.36 -6.79 9.68
N ASP A 160 -12.65 -6.54 9.88
CA ASP A 160 -13.67 -7.54 9.69
C ASP A 160 -13.68 -8.07 8.23
N GLY A 161 -13.94 -9.36 8.08
CA GLY A 161 -14.06 -10.04 6.80
C GLY A 161 -12.78 -10.70 6.29
N TRP A 162 -11.61 -10.38 6.80
CA TRP A 162 -10.36 -11.05 6.46
C TRP A 162 -9.86 -11.94 7.60
N ASP A 163 -9.47 -13.18 7.26
CA ASP A 163 -8.85 -14.13 8.17
C ASP A 163 -7.31 -14.10 8.11
N SER A 164 -6.76 -13.44 7.09
CA SER A 164 -5.31 -13.35 6.88
C SER A 164 -4.91 -12.04 6.24
N TRP A 165 -3.65 -11.68 6.38
CA TRP A 165 -3.05 -10.51 5.76
C TRP A 165 -1.85 -10.93 4.90
N GLN A 166 -1.56 -10.16 3.86
CA GLN A 166 -0.38 -10.37 3.02
C GLN A 166 0.75 -9.41 3.42
N ILE A 167 0.40 -8.16 3.75
CA ILE A 167 1.34 -7.16 4.22
C ILE A 167 0.80 -6.54 5.51
N TRP A 168 1.70 -6.29 6.44
CA TRP A 168 1.42 -5.59 7.69
C TRP A 168 2.32 -4.37 7.82
N GLN A 169 1.74 -3.15 7.78
CA GLN A 169 2.42 -1.92 8.18
C GLN A 169 2.42 -1.85 9.71
N HIS A 170 3.57 -2.16 10.28
CA HIS A 170 3.68 -2.34 11.73
C HIS A 170 4.25 -1.12 12.46
N SER A 171 4.76 -0.12 11.72
CA SER A 171 5.28 1.12 12.30
C SER A 171 5.32 2.24 11.27
N ASP A 172 4.97 3.44 11.70
CA ASP A 172 5.14 4.73 11.01
C ASP A 172 6.41 5.47 11.43
N ARG A 173 7.25 4.84 12.27
CA ARG A 173 8.44 5.44 12.90
C ARG A 173 9.69 4.59 12.72
N GLY A 174 9.76 3.81 11.65
CA GLY A 174 10.93 3.02 11.33
C GLY A 174 12.16 3.90 11.12
N ARG A 175 13.32 3.40 11.56
CA ARG A 175 14.64 3.99 11.25
C ARG A 175 15.47 2.91 10.58
N LEU A 176 15.79 3.11 9.32
CA LEU A 176 16.48 2.13 8.50
C LEU A 176 17.76 2.71 7.92
N ALA A 177 18.79 1.90 7.82
CA ALA A 177 19.99 2.26 7.07
C ALA A 177 19.61 2.60 5.63
N GLY A 178 20.05 3.77 5.16
CA GLY A 178 19.73 4.25 3.81
C GLY A 178 18.65 5.34 3.75
N TYR A 179 18.02 5.70 4.87
CA TYR A 179 17.16 6.87 4.96
C TYR A 179 17.37 7.62 6.27
N ASP A 180 17.67 8.91 6.15
CA ASP A 180 17.83 9.80 7.30
C ASP A 180 16.48 10.46 7.64
N GLY A 181 15.63 9.72 8.35
CA GLY A 181 14.29 10.13 8.74
C GLY A 181 13.48 8.99 9.31
N LEU A 182 12.21 9.26 9.56
CA LEU A 182 11.23 8.24 9.90
C LEU A 182 10.57 7.74 8.62
N ILE A 183 10.37 6.42 8.54
CA ILE A 183 9.77 5.77 7.38
C ILE A 183 8.83 4.66 7.83
N ASP A 184 7.76 4.49 7.10
CA ASP A 184 6.80 3.42 7.33
C ASP A 184 7.45 2.06 6.99
N THR A 185 7.32 1.12 7.93
CA THR A 185 7.93 -0.20 7.80
C THR A 185 6.89 -1.29 7.75
N ASN A 186 7.14 -2.25 6.87
CA ASN A 186 6.20 -3.29 6.49
C ASN A 186 6.83 -4.67 6.59
N ARG A 187 5.99 -5.66 6.89
CA ARG A 187 6.31 -7.10 6.80
C ARG A 187 5.39 -7.73 5.77
N ARG A 188 5.95 -8.46 4.81
CA ARG A 188 5.20 -9.24 3.82
C ARG A 188 5.39 -10.73 4.11
N VAL A 189 4.29 -11.49 4.17
CA VAL A 189 4.34 -12.95 4.29
C VAL A 189 4.98 -13.51 3.03
N THR A 190 5.99 -14.36 3.20
CA THR A 190 6.56 -15.16 2.10
C THR A 190 5.84 -16.49 2.02
N ALA A 191 5.50 -16.91 0.80
CA ALA A 191 4.86 -18.20 0.53
C ALA A 191 5.77 -19.37 0.93
#